data_c0d8e4c5a22fc3da87eccbdf913f9b8e
#
_entry.id   c0d8e4c5a22fc3da87eccbdf913f9b8e
#
_cell.length_a   1.000
_cell.length_b   1.000
_cell.length_c   1.000
_cell.angle_alpha   90.00
_cell.angle_beta   90.00
_cell.angle_gamma   90.00
#
_symmetry.space_group_name_H-M   'P 1'
#
loop_
_entity.id
_entity.type
_entity.pdbx_description
1 polymer ?
#
loop_
_entity_poly.entity_id
_entity_poly.type
_entity_poly.pdbx_seq_one_letter_code
_entity_poly.pdbx_strand_id
1 'polypeptide(L)'
;MKTRIILSLVMLLTVLSVKAQESVETRIFPTNQIIAPHLIEVTFSKTVHILFPSEVKYVDLGSYDIIADKATGAENVVRIKSAVKGFEGETNFSVITADGCFYSFNVVYKNEPAQLSIEMEDWLRKNPM
;
A
#
# COMPACT_ATOMS: atom_id res chain seq x y z
N MET A 1 -1.92 -57.21 -25.73
CA MET A 1 -3.08 -56.42 -25.28
C MET A 1 -2.78 -55.69 -23.96
N LYS A 2 -2.24 -56.33 -22.94
CA LYS A 2 -1.93 -55.67 -21.66
C LYS A 2 -0.92 -54.54 -21.73
N THR A 3 0.13 -54.66 -22.58
CA THR A 3 1.15 -53.62 -22.81
C THR A 3 0.63 -52.37 -23.49
N ARG A 4 -0.38 -52.47 -24.37
CA ARG A 4 -0.98 -51.31 -25.05
C ARG A 4 -1.87 -50.49 -24.13
N ILE A 5 -2.55 -51.16 -23.19
CA ILE A 5 -3.40 -50.52 -22.19
C ILE A 5 -2.52 -49.78 -21.16
N ILE A 6 -1.38 -50.36 -20.77
CA ILE A 6 -0.42 -49.74 -19.85
C ILE A 6 0.23 -48.49 -20.47
N LEU A 7 0.59 -48.53 -21.77
CA LEU A 7 1.12 -47.38 -22.48
C LEU A 7 0.09 -46.24 -22.58
N SER A 8 -1.19 -46.56 -22.84
CA SER A 8 -2.26 -45.56 -22.86
C SER A 8 -2.52 -44.93 -21.51
N LEU A 9 -2.42 -45.72 -20.42
CA LEU A 9 -2.61 -45.23 -19.06
C LEU A 9 -1.44 -44.36 -18.61
N VAL A 10 -0.21 -44.67 -18.96
CA VAL A 10 0.99 -43.85 -18.69
C VAL A 10 0.93 -42.54 -19.48
N MET A 11 0.46 -42.55 -20.72
CA MET A 11 0.31 -41.36 -21.53
C MET A 11 -0.82 -40.44 -21.00
N LEU A 12 -1.86 -40.97 -20.40
CA LEU A 12 -2.94 -40.23 -19.78
C LEU A 12 -2.51 -39.56 -18.46
N LEU A 13 -1.59 -40.21 -17.69
CA LEU A 13 -1.09 -39.64 -16.43
C LEU A 13 -0.13 -38.46 -16.64
N THR A 14 0.55 -38.38 -17.81
CA THR A 14 1.48 -37.27 -18.09
C THR A 14 0.78 -35.98 -18.49
N VAL A 15 -0.47 -36.01 -18.86
CA VAL A 15 -1.27 -34.81 -19.26
C VAL A 15 -1.81 -34.08 -18.04
N LEU A 16 -1.87 -34.68 -16.85
CA LEU A 16 -2.42 -34.08 -15.64
C LEU A 16 -1.45 -33.19 -14.83
N SER A 17 -0.21 -33.00 -15.33
CA SER A 17 0.82 -32.21 -14.63
C SER A 17 1.05 -30.81 -15.19
N VAL A 18 0.12 -30.26 -15.97
CA VAL A 18 0.17 -28.86 -16.31
C VAL A 18 -0.34 -28.07 -15.10
N LYS A 19 0.58 -27.79 -14.18
CA LYS A 19 0.33 -26.73 -13.19
C LYS A 19 0.20 -25.44 -13.97
N ALA A 20 -0.99 -24.82 -13.89
CA ALA A 20 -1.15 -23.45 -14.33
C ALA A 20 -0.08 -22.62 -13.62
N GLN A 21 0.86 -22.07 -14.36
CA GLN A 21 1.75 -21.04 -13.83
C GLN A 21 0.86 -19.83 -13.56
N GLU A 22 0.67 -19.49 -12.29
CA GLU A 22 0.12 -18.18 -11.95
C GLU A 22 1.08 -17.14 -12.53
N SER A 23 0.63 -16.45 -13.57
CA SER A 23 1.35 -15.31 -14.07
C SER A 23 1.30 -14.23 -12.98
N VAL A 24 2.44 -13.93 -12.39
CA VAL A 24 2.58 -12.78 -11.52
C VAL A 24 2.40 -11.54 -12.39
N GLU A 25 1.21 -10.96 -12.35
CA GLU A 25 0.90 -9.73 -13.07
C GLU A 25 1.62 -8.57 -12.38
N THR A 26 2.67 -8.07 -13.02
CA THR A 26 3.38 -6.89 -12.54
C THR A 26 2.52 -5.66 -12.79
N ARG A 27 2.13 -4.97 -11.71
CA ARG A 27 1.37 -3.73 -11.81
C ARG A 27 2.26 -2.59 -12.29
N ILE A 28 1.85 -1.94 -13.37
CA ILE A 28 2.51 -0.74 -13.89
C ILE A 28 1.66 0.47 -13.50
N PHE A 29 2.27 1.46 -12.86
CA PHE A 29 1.62 2.72 -12.52
C PHE A 29 1.89 3.74 -13.64
N PRO A 30 0.86 4.26 -14.32
CA PRO A 30 1.02 5.41 -15.20
C PRO A 30 1.55 6.62 -14.43
N THR A 31 2.35 7.47 -15.07
CA THR A 31 2.97 8.65 -14.43
C THR A 31 1.96 9.56 -13.74
N ASN A 32 0.75 9.69 -14.28
CA ASN A 32 -0.33 10.49 -13.69
C ASN A 32 -0.99 9.85 -12.45
N GLN A 33 -0.66 8.61 -12.11
CA GLN A 33 -1.14 7.91 -10.90
C GLN A 33 -0.08 7.84 -9.80
N ILE A 34 1.13 8.33 -10.05
CA ILE A 34 2.19 8.47 -9.07
C ILE A 34 2.13 9.89 -8.50
N ILE A 35 1.72 10.00 -7.26
CA ILE A 35 1.53 11.29 -6.59
C ILE A 35 2.86 11.75 -5.98
N ALA A 36 3.24 13.01 -6.21
CA ALA A 36 4.45 13.58 -5.63
C ALA A 36 4.47 13.46 -4.10
N PRO A 37 5.63 13.27 -3.45
CA PRO A 37 5.71 13.11 -2.01
C PRO A 37 5.06 14.28 -1.25
N HIS A 38 4.26 13.94 -0.25
CA HIS A 38 3.61 14.89 0.65
C HIS A 38 4.26 14.79 2.04
N LEU A 39 4.69 15.94 2.58
CA LEU A 39 5.26 15.99 3.93
C LEU A 39 4.17 15.99 4.97
N ILE A 40 4.27 15.10 5.96
CA ILE A 40 3.38 15.06 7.11
C ILE A 40 4.18 15.09 8.42
N GLU A 41 3.53 15.61 9.44
CA GLU A 41 4.05 15.69 10.79
C GLU A 41 3.30 14.69 11.67
N VAL A 42 4.03 13.91 12.46
CA VAL A 42 3.45 12.95 13.41
C VAL A 42 3.99 13.19 14.80
N THR A 43 3.27 12.72 15.80
CA THR A 43 3.66 12.77 17.21
C THR A 43 3.32 11.44 17.90
N PHE A 44 3.88 11.22 19.08
CA PHE A 44 3.65 10.04 19.87
C PHE A 44 2.26 10.02 20.53
N SER A 45 1.78 11.19 20.97
CA SER A 45 0.56 11.31 21.79
C SER A 45 -0.73 11.50 21.01
N LYS A 46 -0.66 11.73 19.72
CA LYS A 46 -1.84 11.98 18.86
C LYS A 46 -1.74 11.17 17.58
N THR A 47 -2.89 10.80 17.03
CA THR A 47 -3.00 10.10 15.75
C THR A 47 -3.36 11.09 14.65
N VAL A 48 -2.65 10.99 13.52
CA VAL A 48 -3.00 11.69 12.28
C VAL A 48 -3.84 10.75 11.42
N HIS A 49 -4.93 11.26 10.86
CA HIS A 49 -5.79 10.53 9.93
C HIS A 49 -5.58 11.09 8.54
N ILE A 50 -5.36 10.19 7.59
CA ILE A 50 -5.22 10.53 6.17
C ILE A 50 -6.39 9.88 5.43
N LEU A 51 -7.20 10.70 4.77
CA LEU A 51 -8.39 10.30 4.04
C LEU A 51 -8.06 10.25 2.55
N PHE A 52 -8.28 9.10 1.94
CA PHE A 52 -8.04 8.87 0.51
C PHE A 52 -9.36 8.84 -0.26
N PRO A 53 -9.35 9.19 -1.56
CA PRO A 53 -10.57 9.14 -2.38
C PRO A 53 -11.02 7.72 -2.72
N SER A 54 -10.19 6.72 -2.47
CA SER A 54 -10.46 5.32 -2.77
C SER A 54 -9.94 4.40 -1.66
N GLU A 55 -10.40 3.15 -1.64
CA GLU A 55 -9.99 2.16 -0.65
C GLU A 55 -8.49 1.92 -0.65
N VAL A 56 -7.89 1.90 0.53
CA VAL A 56 -6.48 1.60 0.73
C VAL A 56 -6.25 0.08 0.58
N LYS A 57 -5.35 -0.29 -0.31
CA LYS A 57 -4.98 -1.69 -0.58
C LYS A 57 -3.62 -2.08 -0.01
N TYR A 58 -2.73 -1.13 0.16
CA TYR A 58 -1.36 -1.40 0.59
C TYR A 58 -0.82 -0.22 1.37
N VAL A 59 -0.10 -0.52 2.45
CA VAL A 59 0.64 0.46 3.26
C VAL A 59 2.02 -0.13 3.54
N ASP A 60 3.08 0.64 3.30
CA ASP A 60 4.45 0.26 3.60
C ASP A 60 5.14 1.36 4.41
N LEU A 61 5.76 0.98 5.52
CA LEU A 61 6.44 1.89 6.44
C LEU A 61 7.95 1.83 6.22
N GLY A 62 8.59 3.00 6.09
CA GLY A 62 10.03 3.10 5.85
C GLY A 62 10.91 2.81 7.06
N SER A 63 10.36 2.88 8.28
CA SER A 63 11.09 2.59 9.51
C SER A 63 10.17 2.15 10.63
N TYR A 64 10.74 1.67 11.74
CA TYR A 64 10.02 1.33 12.97
C TYR A 64 9.66 2.54 13.84
N ASP A 65 10.04 3.74 13.45
CA ASP A 65 9.74 4.98 14.19
C ASP A 65 8.26 5.39 14.06
N ILE A 66 7.54 4.85 13.10
CA ILE A 66 6.14 5.15 12.84
C ILE A 66 5.28 3.87 12.86
N ILE A 67 4.01 4.04 13.20
CA ILE A 67 2.98 3.01 13.16
C ILE A 67 1.84 3.53 12.31
N ALA A 68 1.37 2.71 11.36
CA ALA A 68 0.20 3.03 10.56
C ALA A 68 -0.65 1.80 10.29
N ASP A 69 -1.96 1.99 10.24
CA ASP A 69 -2.92 0.97 9.83
C ASP A 69 -4.16 1.61 9.19
N LYS A 70 -4.99 0.77 8.58
CA LYS A 70 -6.31 1.20 8.10
C LYS A 70 -7.27 1.33 9.28
N ALA A 71 -8.15 2.34 9.23
CA ALA A 71 -9.22 2.47 10.20
C ALA A 71 -10.29 1.39 9.98
N THR A 72 -10.66 0.67 11.04
CA THR A 72 -11.71 -0.35 10.97
C THR A 72 -13.05 0.27 10.57
N GLY A 73 -13.65 -0.25 9.50
CA GLY A 73 -14.92 0.25 8.98
C GLY A 73 -14.82 1.51 8.11
N ALA A 74 -13.61 2.02 7.89
CA ALA A 74 -13.34 3.15 7.00
C ALA A 74 -12.12 2.80 6.13
N GLU A 75 -12.33 2.01 5.09
CA GLU A 75 -11.27 1.39 4.29
C GLU A 75 -10.44 2.39 3.47
N ASN A 76 -10.88 3.64 3.36
CA ASN A 76 -10.18 4.74 2.72
C ASN A 76 -9.39 5.63 3.69
N VAL A 77 -9.31 5.25 4.97
CA VAL A 77 -8.62 6.05 6.00
C VAL A 77 -7.43 5.29 6.55
N VAL A 78 -6.27 5.94 6.58
CA VAL A 78 -5.06 5.46 7.25
C VAL A 78 -4.84 6.28 8.51
N ARG A 79 -4.61 5.59 9.62
CA ARG A 79 -4.19 6.19 10.89
C ARG A 79 -2.68 6.06 11.00
N ILE A 80 -1.99 7.15 11.32
CA ILE A 80 -0.54 7.14 11.51
C ILE A 80 -0.14 7.94 12.75
N LYS A 81 0.85 7.45 13.45
CA LYS A 81 1.48 8.13 14.59
C LYS A 81 2.93 7.73 14.74
N SER A 82 3.69 8.49 15.53
CA SER A 82 5.01 8.06 15.96
C SER A 82 4.91 6.87 16.92
N ALA A 83 5.77 5.87 16.72
CA ALA A 83 5.91 4.73 17.62
C ALA A 83 6.77 5.06 18.85
N VAL A 84 7.52 6.16 18.81
CA VAL A 84 8.49 6.60 19.82
C VAL A 84 8.23 8.06 20.22
N LYS A 85 8.72 8.46 21.39
CA LYS A 85 8.54 9.83 21.93
C LYS A 85 9.49 10.85 21.30
N GLY A 86 9.78 10.71 20.05
CA GLY A 86 10.63 11.59 19.27
C GLY A 86 11.61 10.80 18.45
N PHE A 87 11.80 11.22 17.19
CA PHE A 87 12.87 10.74 16.33
C PHE A 87 13.42 11.91 15.54
N GLU A 88 14.70 11.81 15.18
CA GLU A 88 15.38 12.82 14.37
C GLU A 88 15.30 12.44 12.89
N GLY A 89 15.40 13.47 12.04
CA GLY A 89 15.39 13.29 10.60
C GLY A 89 14.01 12.97 10.05
N GLU A 90 14.00 12.32 8.91
CA GLU A 90 12.83 12.06 8.11
C GLU A 90 12.72 10.56 7.83
N THR A 91 11.53 10.01 7.96
CA THR A 91 11.19 8.68 7.46
C THR A 91 10.11 8.81 6.39
N ASN A 92 9.58 7.70 5.91
CA ASN A 92 8.57 7.72 4.87
C ASN A 92 7.57 6.57 5.01
N PHE A 93 6.46 6.68 4.32
CA PHE A 93 5.57 5.57 4.06
C PHE A 93 4.87 5.75 2.71
N SER A 94 4.38 4.65 2.18
CA SER A 94 3.71 4.60 0.89
C SER A 94 2.34 3.96 1.00
N VAL A 95 1.40 4.43 0.21
CA VAL A 95 0.03 3.91 0.16
C VAL A 95 -0.37 3.67 -1.29
N ILE A 96 -1.00 2.53 -1.56
CA ILE A 96 -1.62 2.22 -2.84
C ILE A 96 -3.12 2.07 -2.62
N THR A 97 -3.90 2.78 -3.42
CA THR A 97 -5.36 2.75 -3.36
C THR A 97 -5.96 1.92 -4.50
N ALA A 98 -7.22 1.53 -4.35
CA ALA A 98 -7.93 0.66 -5.30
C ALA A 98 -8.09 1.28 -6.68
N ASP A 99 -8.13 2.61 -6.79
CA ASP A 99 -8.18 3.35 -8.06
C ASP A 99 -6.84 3.37 -8.82
N GLY A 100 -5.80 2.75 -8.27
CA GLY A 100 -4.48 2.62 -8.88
C GLY A 100 -3.52 3.75 -8.59
N CYS A 101 -3.81 4.64 -7.66
CA CYS A 101 -2.90 5.72 -7.26
C CYS A 101 -1.84 5.21 -6.28
N PHE A 102 -0.62 5.71 -6.46
CA PHE A 102 0.51 5.48 -5.57
C PHE A 102 0.87 6.79 -4.87
N TYR A 103 0.71 6.81 -3.55
CA TYR A 103 1.01 7.97 -2.71
C TYR A 103 2.29 7.74 -1.92
N SER A 104 3.17 8.74 -1.90
CA SER A 104 4.38 8.77 -1.08
C SER A 104 4.27 9.87 -0.04
N PHE A 105 4.71 9.58 1.18
CA PHE A 105 4.73 10.54 2.28
C PHE A 105 6.11 10.58 2.90
N ASN A 106 6.62 11.79 3.08
CA ASN A 106 7.78 12.06 3.92
C ASN A 106 7.28 12.44 5.31
N VAL A 107 7.84 11.85 6.35
CA VAL A 107 7.32 11.94 7.72
C VAL A 107 8.39 12.48 8.66
N VAL A 108 8.05 13.54 9.38
CA VAL A 108 8.89 14.13 10.42
C VAL A 108 8.16 14.13 11.76
N TYR A 109 8.92 14.12 12.86
CA TYR A 109 8.35 14.25 14.19
C TYR A 109 8.13 15.71 14.56
N LYS A 110 6.94 16.01 15.10
CA LYS A 110 6.62 17.30 15.72
C LYS A 110 5.82 17.07 16.99
N ASN A 111 6.16 17.76 18.09
CA ASN A 111 5.37 17.68 19.32
C ASN A 111 3.92 18.14 19.11
N GLU A 112 3.72 19.16 18.28
CA GLU A 112 2.42 19.69 17.90
C GLU A 112 2.29 19.69 16.37
N PRO A 113 1.76 18.61 15.77
CA PRO A 113 1.52 18.58 14.33
C PRO A 113 0.55 19.67 13.90
N ALA A 114 0.84 20.31 12.78
CA ALA A 114 -0.01 21.37 12.23
C ALA A 114 -1.38 20.83 11.78
N GLN A 115 -1.45 19.58 11.38
CA GLN A 115 -2.67 18.92 10.91
C GLN A 115 -2.79 17.53 11.54
N LEU A 116 -3.98 17.21 12.05
CA LEU A 116 -4.32 15.86 12.54
C LEU A 116 -5.26 15.11 11.59
N SER A 117 -5.72 15.78 10.53
CA SER A 117 -6.60 15.24 9.50
C SER A 117 -6.17 15.79 8.15
N ILE A 118 -5.90 14.92 7.18
CA ILE A 118 -5.42 15.27 5.85
C ILE A 118 -6.30 14.61 4.81
N GLU A 119 -6.93 15.40 3.95
CA GLU A 119 -7.76 14.91 2.85
C GLU A 119 -6.97 14.92 1.54
N MET A 120 -6.65 13.75 1.02
CA MET A 120 -5.88 13.63 -0.22
C MET A 120 -6.66 14.06 -1.46
N GLU A 121 -7.98 13.95 -1.44
CA GLU A 121 -8.82 14.45 -2.53
C GLU A 121 -8.65 15.95 -2.74
N ASP A 122 -8.63 16.74 -1.67
CA ASP A 122 -8.40 18.17 -1.74
C ASP A 122 -7.00 18.51 -2.25
N TRP A 123 -6.02 17.71 -1.86
CA TRP A 123 -4.66 17.87 -2.35
C TRP A 123 -4.59 17.67 -3.88
N LEU A 124 -5.22 16.63 -4.41
CA LEU A 124 -5.28 16.36 -5.85
C LEU A 124 -5.99 17.48 -6.63
N ARG A 125 -7.05 18.08 -6.06
CA ARG A 125 -7.73 19.21 -6.68
C ARG A 125 -6.86 20.48 -6.72
N LYS A 126 -6.05 20.70 -5.68
CA LYS A 126 -5.12 21.83 -5.61
C LYS A 126 -3.89 21.66 -6.49
N ASN A 127 -3.53 20.42 -6.79
CA ASN A 127 -2.36 20.07 -7.58
C ASN A 127 -2.77 19.15 -8.74
N PRO A 128 -3.54 19.67 -9.72
CA PRO A 128 -3.98 18.86 -10.85
C PRO A 128 -2.78 18.36 -11.63
N MET A 129 -2.82 17.08 -11.96
CA MET A 129 -1.76 16.39 -12.73
C MET A 129 -1.88 16.67 -14.22
#